data_6b29889dd179c3b4d27b06869682b194
#
_entry.id   6b29889dd179c3b4d27b06869682b194
#
_cell.length_a   1.000
_cell.length_b   1.000
_cell.length_c   1.000
_cell.angle_alpha   90.00
_cell.angle_beta   90.00
_cell.angle_gamma   90.00
#
_symmetry.space_group_name_H-M   'P 1'
#
loop_
_entity.id
_entity.type
_entity.pdbx_description
1 polymer ?
#
loop_
_entity_poly.entity_id
_entity_poly.type
_entity_poly.pdbx_seq_one_letter_code
_entity_poly.pdbx_strand_id
1 'polypeptide(L)' 'MADVLVLAEHHESEIRKVTFELITAARGIGSPVVLWLGSGLGDTESAALASFGATKILLADSADVIDH' A
#
# COMPACT_ATOMS: atom_id res chain seq x y z
N MET A 1 -18.28 4.64 1.22
CA MET A 1 -17.43 4.36 2.35
C MET A 1 -16.18 5.21 2.28
N ALA A 2 -15.61 5.55 3.44
CA ALA A 2 -14.42 6.40 3.47
C ALA A 2 -13.18 5.63 3.04
N ASP A 3 -12.24 6.33 2.43
CA ASP A 3 -10.96 5.75 2.12
C ASP A 3 -10.13 5.61 3.39
N VAL A 4 -9.43 4.51 3.52
CA VAL A 4 -8.53 4.24 4.64
C VAL A 4 -7.13 4.13 4.08
N LEU A 5 -6.27 5.07 4.47
CA LEU A 5 -4.90 5.08 3.97
C LEU A 5 -4.05 4.07 4.70
N VAL A 6 -3.40 3.19 3.95
CA VAL A 6 -2.50 2.17 4.49
C VAL A 6 -1.10 2.40 3.92
N LEU A 7 -0.14 2.66 4.80
CA LEU A 7 1.24 2.80 4.37
C LEU A 7 1.84 1.41 4.17
N ALA A 8 2.32 1.14 2.96
CA ALA A 8 2.94 -0.15 2.66
C ALA A 8 4.33 -0.20 3.28
N GLU A 9 4.56 -1.18 4.13
CA GLU A 9 5.88 -1.45 4.67
C GLU A 9 6.53 -2.52 3.81
N HIS A 10 7.64 -2.19 3.18
CA HIS A 10 8.31 -3.10 2.26
C HIS A 10 9.81 -2.83 2.24
N HIS A 11 10.54 -3.83 1.78
CA HIS A 11 11.96 -3.69 1.50
C HIS A 11 12.14 -4.03 0.03
N GLU A 12 12.40 -3.01 -0.79
CA GLU A 12 12.38 -3.13 -2.25
C GLU A 12 11.03 -3.71 -2.68
N SER A 13 11.01 -4.88 -3.34
CA SER A 13 9.77 -5.49 -3.79
C SER A 13 9.14 -6.43 -2.77
N GLU A 14 9.80 -6.64 -1.63
CA GLU A 14 9.29 -7.56 -0.61
C GLU A 14 8.36 -6.82 0.34
N ILE A 15 7.08 -7.15 0.26
CA ILE A 15 6.06 -6.51 1.08
C ILE A 15 6.03 -7.18 2.44
N ARG A 16 6.07 -6.37 3.50
CA ARG A 16 5.99 -6.89 4.86
C ARG A 16 4.59 -7.43 5.15
N LYS A 17 4.55 -8.51 5.92
CA LYS A 17 3.29 -9.15 6.28
C LYS A 17 2.32 -8.18 6.95
N VAL A 18 2.84 -7.25 7.74
CA VAL A 18 2.00 -6.27 8.44
C VAL A 18 1.19 -5.42 7.47
N THR A 19 1.72 -5.16 6.26
CA THR A 19 0.98 -4.40 5.25
C THR A 19 -0.31 -5.12 4.87
N PHE A 20 -0.23 -6.43 4.64
CA PHE A 20 -1.41 -7.21 4.28
C PHE A 20 -2.40 -7.28 5.44
N GLU A 21 -1.91 -7.35 6.67
CA GLU A 21 -2.78 -7.34 7.84
C GLU A 21 -3.51 -6.01 7.98
N LEU A 22 -2.82 -4.91 7.70
CA LEU A 22 -3.43 -3.59 7.74
C LEU A 22 -4.49 -3.42 6.66
N ILE A 23 -4.23 -3.93 5.46
CA ILE A 23 -5.22 -3.87 4.38
C ILE A 23 -6.46 -4.65 4.77
N THR A 24 -6.29 -5.83 5.33
CA THR A 24 -7.40 -6.67 5.76
C THR A 24 -8.23 -5.95 6.82
N ALA A 25 -7.57 -5.32 7.79
CA ALA A 25 -8.27 -4.56 8.81
C ALA A 25 -9.00 -3.35 8.22
N ALA A 26 -8.36 -2.65 7.29
CA ALA A 26 -8.95 -1.48 6.67
C ALA A 26 -10.20 -1.82 5.87
N ARG A 27 -10.25 -3.00 5.26
CA ARG A 27 -11.42 -3.43 4.49
C ARG A 27 -12.68 -3.49 5.35
N GLY A 28 -12.51 -3.73 6.64
CA GLY A 28 -13.64 -3.80 7.55
C GLY A 28 -14.26 -2.45 7.88
N ILE A 29 -13.57 -1.35 7.58
CA ILE A 29 -14.04 -0.02 7.94
C ILE A 29 -14.13 0.92 6.74
N GLY A 30 -13.57 0.55 5.60
CA GLY A 30 -13.64 1.41 4.43
C GLY A 30 -12.95 0.81 3.23
N SER A 31 -12.52 1.67 2.32
CA SER A 31 -11.81 1.28 1.10
C SER A 31 -10.31 1.47 1.30
N PRO A 32 -9.52 0.39 1.34
CA PRO A 32 -8.08 0.54 1.56
C PRO A 32 -7.41 1.22 0.38
N VAL A 33 -6.67 2.28 0.67
CA VAL A 33 -5.83 2.98 -0.30
C VAL A 33 -4.40 2.81 0.17
N VAL A 34 -3.58 2.13 -0.62
CA VAL A 34 -2.20 1.83 -0.23
C VAL A 34 -1.27 2.91 -0.74
N LEU A 35 -0.44 3.44 0.15
CA LEU A 35 0.61 4.36 -0.23
C LEU A 35 1.94 3.60 -0.26
N TRP A 36 2.55 3.54 -1.43
CA TRP A 36 3.83 2.87 -1.63
C TRP A 36 4.92 3.93 -1.78
N LEU A 37 5.89 3.91 -0.88
CA LEU A 37 7.00 4.85 -0.90
C LEU A 37 8.23 4.19 -1.51
N GLY A 38 8.87 4.90 -2.43
CA GLY A 38 10.12 4.44 -3.03
C GLY A 38 9.91 3.52 -4.22
N SER A 39 10.90 2.68 -4.48
CA SER A 39 10.90 1.80 -5.64
C SER A 39 10.39 0.40 -5.26
N GLY A 40 10.32 -0.47 -6.25
CA GLY A 40 9.99 -1.88 -6.02
C GLY A 40 8.55 -2.26 -6.31
N LEU A 41 7.68 -1.30 -6.61
CA LEU A 41 6.29 -1.60 -6.93
C LEU A 41 6.18 -2.03 -8.40
N GLY A 42 5.97 -3.32 -8.61
CA GLY A 42 5.75 -3.86 -9.94
C GLY A 42 4.36 -4.47 -10.05
N ASP A 43 4.10 -5.14 -11.17
CA ASP A 43 2.79 -5.73 -11.43
C ASP A 43 2.44 -6.81 -10.41
N THR A 44 3.43 -7.62 -10.02
CA THR A 44 3.22 -8.69 -9.04
C THR A 44 2.84 -8.11 -7.68
N GLU A 45 3.54 -7.07 -7.25
CA GLU A 45 3.28 -6.43 -5.98
C GLU A 45 1.91 -5.75 -5.99
N SER A 46 1.59 -5.05 -7.07
CA SER A 46 0.28 -4.41 -7.21
C SER A 46 -0.84 -5.44 -7.16
N ALA A 47 -0.67 -6.57 -7.84
CA ALA A 47 -1.67 -7.62 -7.85
C ALA A 47 -1.86 -8.22 -6.46
N ALA A 48 -0.76 -8.41 -5.71
CA ALA A 48 -0.84 -8.95 -4.36
C ALA A 48 -1.61 -8.00 -3.44
N LEU A 49 -1.32 -6.71 -3.50
CA LEU A 49 -2.02 -5.72 -2.70
C LEU A 49 -3.50 -5.68 -3.03
N ALA A 50 -3.83 -5.72 -4.33
CA ALA A 50 -5.22 -5.71 -4.77
C ALA A 50 -5.96 -6.96 -4.31
N SER A 51 -5.30 -8.12 -4.31
CA SER A 51 -5.95 -9.36 -3.91
C SER A 51 -6.32 -9.35 -2.43
N PHE A 52 -5.63 -8.56 -1.62
CA PHE A 52 -5.96 -8.42 -0.19
C PHE A 52 -7.01 -7.34 0.05
N GLY A 53 -7.35 -6.55 -0.96
CA GLY A 53 -8.45 -5.62 -0.86
C GLY A 53 -8.12 -4.17 -1.16
N ALA A 54 -6.88 -3.85 -1.54
CA ALA A 54 -6.53 -2.49 -1.90
C ALA A 54 -7.35 -2.04 -3.11
N THR A 55 -8.04 -0.92 -2.96
CA THR A 55 -8.86 -0.37 -4.05
C THR A 55 -8.07 0.60 -4.90
N LYS A 56 -6.99 1.14 -4.35
CA LYS A 56 -6.14 2.10 -5.05
C LYS A 56 -4.73 2.01 -4.47
N ILE A 57 -3.73 2.16 -5.33
CA ILE A 57 -2.34 2.17 -4.90
C ILE A 57 -1.72 3.47 -5.39
N LEU A 58 -1.22 4.26 -4.45
CA LEU A 58 -0.57 5.53 -4.75
C LEU A 58 0.93 5.32 -4.63
N LEU A 59 1.66 5.64 -5.69
CA LEU A 59 3.11 5.54 -5.69
C LEU A 59 3.70 6.91 -5.42
N ALA A 60 4.51 7.00 -4.37
CA ALA A 60 5.22 8.23 -4.04
C ALA A 60 6.71 8.00 -4.15
N ASP A 61 7.39 8.85 -4.89
CA ASP A 61 8.84 8.83 -4.93
C ASP A 61 9.35 9.34 -3.59
N SER A 62 10.41 8.69 -3.07
CA SER A 62 10.96 9.07 -1.78
C SER A 62 11.40 10.53 -1.73
N ALA A 63 11.84 11.08 -2.86
CA ALA A 63 12.23 12.48 -2.92
C ALA A 63 11.05 13.41 -2.67
N ASP A 64 9.88 13.05 -3.14
CA ASP A 64 8.67 13.85 -2.93
C ASP A 64 8.22 13.83 -1.48
N VAL A 65 8.48 12.74 -0.79
CA VAL A 65 8.07 12.58 0.61
C VAL A 65 9.01 13.33 1.54
N ILE A 66 10.30 13.30 1.24
CA ILE A 66 11.32 13.87 2.12
C ILE A 66 11.25 15.39 2.17
N ASP A 67 10.71 16.01 1.16
CA ASP A 67 10.64 17.46 1.08
C ASP A 67 9.65 18.08 2.07
N HIS A 68 9.12 17.29 2.92
CA HIS A 68 8.18 17.75 3.94
C HIS A 68 8.66 17.46 5.34
#